data_bd41832b1398c74b25b8fbef49948369
#
_entry.id   bd41832b1398c74b25b8fbef49948369
#
_cell.length_a   1.000
_cell.length_b   1.000
_cell.length_c   1.000
_cell.angle_alpha   90.00
_cell.angle_beta   90.00
_cell.angle_gamma   90.00
#
_symmetry.space_group_name_H-M   'P 1'
#
loop_
_entity.id
_entity.type
_entity.pdbx_description
1 polymer ?
#
loop_
_entity_poly.entity_id
_entity_poly.type
_entity_poly.pdbx_seq_one_letter_code
_entity_poly.pdbx_strand_id
1 'polypeptide(L)'
;MSGAGNDFIVIDNRSAMIVDGAALARKICDRHWGVGADGLLLLESSDKVSYRMMYYNADGSYGGMCGNGGRCIAMFAFQKKIAGKDHKFEALGHIYAASIMAEDVSLNMQDPVSISKIRYLSIGKKKIAYQFIDTVSPHIVIDITEFNKNGDLDGLDIKRWGKILR
;
A
#
# COMPACT_ATOMS: atom_id res chain seq x y z
N MET A 1 -3.83 12.75 1.55
CA MET A 1 -4.03 12.36 0.14
C MET A 1 -4.79 11.05 0.10
N SER A 2 -5.48 10.74 -1.00
CA SER A 2 -6.18 9.46 -1.13
C SER A 2 -5.78 8.78 -2.45
N GLY A 3 -5.60 7.46 -2.41
CA GLY A 3 -5.28 6.63 -3.56
C GLY A 3 -6.11 5.34 -3.53
N ALA A 4 -7.05 5.19 -4.47
CA ALA A 4 -7.92 4.02 -4.59
C ALA A 4 -8.60 3.61 -3.26
N GLY A 5 -9.09 4.60 -2.51
CA GLY A 5 -9.83 4.39 -1.26
C GLY A 5 -8.99 4.37 0.01
N ASN A 6 -7.66 4.24 -0.08
CA ASN A 6 -6.79 4.44 1.08
C ASN A 6 -6.45 5.92 1.26
N ASP A 7 -6.52 6.41 2.48
CA ASP A 7 -6.13 7.77 2.81
C ASP A 7 -4.79 7.79 3.58
N PHE A 8 -3.97 8.78 3.25
CA PHE A 8 -2.63 8.91 3.81
C PHE A 8 -2.34 10.33 4.26
N ILE A 9 -1.68 10.47 5.40
CA ILE A 9 -0.97 11.67 5.79
C ILE A 9 0.41 11.60 5.14
N VAL A 10 0.80 12.61 4.37
CA VAL A 10 2.10 12.65 3.68
C VAL A 10 2.90 13.82 4.21
N ILE A 11 4.13 13.58 4.66
CA ILE A 11 5.01 14.59 5.25
C ILE A 11 6.36 14.57 4.55
N ASP A 12 6.86 15.75 4.19
CA ASP A 12 8.24 15.95 3.74
C ASP A 12 9.18 15.92 4.96
N ASN A 13 9.87 14.81 5.13
CA ASN A 13 10.82 14.57 6.22
C ASN A 13 12.28 14.57 5.74
N ARG A 14 12.60 15.24 4.63
CA ARG A 14 13.98 15.30 4.12
C ARG A 14 14.94 15.98 5.10
N SER A 15 14.44 16.79 6.00
CA SER A 15 15.22 17.38 7.10
C SER A 15 15.44 16.44 8.29
N ALA A 16 14.91 15.22 8.25
CA ALA A 16 15.02 14.20 9.30
C ALA A 16 14.51 14.65 10.70
N MET A 17 13.53 15.55 10.73
CA MET A 17 12.95 16.05 11.99
C MET A 17 12.08 14.99 12.69
N ILE A 18 11.45 14.10 11.91
CA ILE A 18 10.66 13.01 12.42
C ILE A 18 11.56 11.79 12.56
N VAL A 19 11.95 11.47 13.79
CA VAL A 19 12.85 10.34 14.10
C VAL A 19 12.07 9.05 14.34
N ASP A 20 10.90 9.14 14.97
CA ASP A 20 10.03 7.98 15.24
C ASP A 20 8.71 8.11 14.46
N GLY A 21 8.75 7.65 13.20
CA GLY A 21 7.57 7.61 12.34
C GLY A 21 6.47 6.69 12.85
N ALA A 22 6.83 5.61 13.55
CA ALA A 22 5.89 4.66 14.11
C ALA A 22 5.05 5.27 15.25
N ALA A 23 5.69 5.98 16.18
CA ALA A 23 4.99 6.68 17.25
C ALA A 23 4.13 7.83 16.70
N LEU A 24 4.64 8.55 15.70
CA LEU A 24 3.88 9.62 15.05
C LEU A 24 2.65 9.05 14.35
N ALA A 25 2.78 7.96 13.58
CA ALA A 25 1.67 7.33 12.88
C ALA A 25 0.54 6.95 13.83
N ARG A 26 0.84 6.26 14.95
CA ARG A 26 -0.16 5.92 15.97
C ARG A 26 -0.93 7.14 16.49
N LYS A 27 -0.25 8.27 16.60
CA LYS A 27 -0.86 9.50 17.14
C LYS A 27 -1.69 10.23 16.10
N ILE A 28 -1.17 10.45 14.89
CA ILE A 28 -1.82 11.32 13.91
C ILE A 28 -2.82 10.59 13.00
N CYS A 29 -2.66 9.27 12.83
CA CYS A 29 -3.60 8.48 12.02
C CYS A 29 -4.85 8.06 12.79
N ASP A 30 -4.91 8.27 14.11
CA ASP A 30 -6.12 8.05 14.89
C ASP A 30 -7.25 8.95 14.38
N ARG A 31 -8.43 8.34 14.07
CA ARG A 31 -9.55 9.07 13.46
C ARG A 31 -10.37 9.87 14.48
N HIS A 32 -10.16 9.67 15.78
CA HIS A 32 -10.87 10.37 16.85
C HIS A 32 -10.00 11.47 17.47
N TRP A 33 -8.69 11.20 17.65
CA TRP A 33 -7.78 12.07 18.39
C TRP A 33 -6.68 12.67 17.53
N GLY A 34 -6.55 12.23 16.28
CA GLY A 34 -5.58 12.73 15.31
C GLY A 34 -6.23 13.36 14.08
N VAL A 35 -5.48 13.47 13.02
CA VAL A 35 -5.98 13.86 11.69
C VAL A 35 -6.86 12.77 11.10
N GLY A 36 -6.51 11.51 11.39
CA GLY A 36 -7.18 10.32 10.89
C GLY A 36 -6.75 9.94 9.49
N ALA A 37 -6.18 8.74 9.35
CA ALA A 37 -5.81 8.15 8.06
C ALA A 37 -5.55 6.65 8.20
N ASP A 38 -5.46 5.92 7.08
CA ASP A 38 -5.04 4.52 7.05
C ASP A 38 -3.53 4.38 7.31
N GLY A 39 -2.76 5.44 7.05
CA GLY A 39 -1.33 5.42 7.34
C GLY A 39 -0.62 6.75 7.10
N LEU A 40 0.65 6.73 7.50
CA LEU A 40 1.60 7.85 7.39
C LEU A 40 2.65 7.51 6.33
N LEU A 41 2.86 8.42 5.39
CA LEU A 41 3.97 8.39 4.44
C LEU A 41 4.95 9.51 4.78
N LEU A 42 6.21 9.14 5.02
CA LEU A 42 7.31 10.10 5.13
C LEU A 42 8.13 10.08 3.84
N LEU A 43 8.33 11.27 3.28
CA LEU A 43 9.24 11.48 2.16
C LEU A 43 10.59 11.89 2.74
N GLU A 44 11.57 11.02 2.64
CA GLU A 44 12.91 11.22 3.16
C GLU A 44 13.94 11.44 2.06
N SER A 45 15.10 11.99 2.39
CA SER A 45 16.22 12.11 1.46
C SER A 45 16.73 10.74 1.02
N SER A 46 17.20 10.64 -0.22
CA SER A 46 17.86 9.47 -0.77
C SER A 46 19.11 9.90 -1.53
N ASP A 47 20.18 9.12 -1.39
CA ASP A 47 21.43 9.33 -2.15
C ASP A 47 21.41 8.66 -3.52
N LYS A 48 20.36 7.86 -3.81
CA LYS A 48 20.27 7.04 -5.02
C LYS A 48 19.28 7.56 -6.06
N VAL A 49 18.18 8.14 -5.57
CA VAL A 49 17.04 8.58 -6.38
C VAL A 49 16.42 9.84 -5.80
N SER A 50 15.31 10.32 -6.34
CA SER A 50 14.73 11.61 -5.93
C SER A 50 14.38 11.69 -4.45
N TYR A 51 13.92 10.59 -3.85
CA TYR A 51 13.60 10.49 -2.41
C TYR A 51 13.39 9.03 -2.00
N ARG A 52 13.27 8.80 -0.68
CA ARG A 52 12.86 7.53 -0.07
C ARG A 52 11.46 7.66 0.49
N MET A 53 10.63 6.64 0.28
CA MET A 53 9.33 6.49 0.92
C MET A 53 9.44 5.59 2.15
N MET A 54 9.02 6.12 3.30
CA MET A 54 8.76 5.32 4.51
C MET A 54 7.26 5.29 4.76
N TYR A 55 6.71 4.09 4.91
CA TYR A 55 5.28 3.90 5.13
C TYR A 55 5.02 3.22 6.46
N TYR A 56 4.15 3.82 7.26
CA TYR A 56 3.67 3.29 8.53
C TYR A 56 2.15 3.17 8.49
N ASN A 57 1.62 2.00 8.87
CA ASN A 57 0.19 1.82 9.09
C ASN A 57 -0.29 2.68 10.27
N ALA A 58 -1.60 2.87 10.41
CA ALA A 58 -2.17 3.64 11.53
C ALA A 58 -1.81 3.09 12.91
N ASP A 59 -1.55 1.77 13.03
CA ASP A 59 -1.09 1.13 14.28
C ASP A 59 0.41 1.33 14.56
N GLY A 60 1.12 2.03 13.68
CA GLY A 60 2.56 2.28 13.76
C GLY A 60 3.43 1.14 13.22
N SER A 61 2.87 0.04 12.75
CA SER A 61 3.65 -1.00 12.10
C SER A 61 4.24 -0.48 10.77
N TYR A 62 5.47 -0.92 10.45
CA TYR A 62 6.08 -0.57 9.17
C TYR A 62 5.36 -1.29 8.04
N GLY A 63 4.76 -0.53 7.13
CA GLY A 63 3.92 -1.04 6.04
C GLY A 63 4.68 -1.40 4.76
N GLY A 64 5.97 -1.08 4.71
CA GLY A 64 6.82 -1.41 3.58
C GLY A 64 6.47 -0.66 2.30
N MET A 65 6.01 -1.37 1.28
CA MET A 65 5.56 -0.77 0.01
C MET A 65 4.05 -1.00 -0.17
N CYS A 66 3.36 0.09 -0.46
CA CYS A 66 1.95 0.10 -0.83
C CYS A 66 1.78 0.85 -2.15
N GLY A 67 1.22 0.21 -3.18
CA GLY A 67 1.02 0.83 -4.48
C GLY A 67 0.15 2.10 -4.42
N ASN A 68 -0.89 2.11 -3.57
CA ASN A 68 -1.73 3.29 -3.34
C ASN A 68 -0.92 4.42 -2.70
N GLY A 69 -0.14 4.11 -1.66
CA GLY A 69 0.76 5.06 -1.01
C GLY A 69 1.86 5.56 -1.95
N GLY A 70 2.43 4.67 -2.77
CA GLY A 70 3.43 5.03 -3.77
C GLY A 70 2.93 6.06 -4.78
N ARG A 71 1.68 5.93 -5.25
CA ARG A 71 1.06 6.94 -6.12
C ARG A 71 0.82 8.26 -5.38
N CYS A 72 0.35 8.21 -4.14
CA CYS A 72 0.14 9.41 -3.33
C CYS A 72 1.44 10.18 -3.10
N ILE A 73 2.51 9.50 -2.68
CA ILE A 73 3.78 10.18 -2.40
C ILE A 73 4.45 10.70 -3.68
N ALA A 74 4.28 10.01 -4.82
CA ALA A 74 4.78 10.48 -6.11
C ALA A 74 4.09 11.77 -6.56
N MET A 75 2.77 11.83 -6.46
CA MET A 75 2.00 13.05 -6.73
C MET A 75 2.40 14.18 -5.76
N PHE A 76 2.56 13.88 -4.47
CA PHE A 76 3.02 14.85 -3.47
C PHE A 76 4.39 15.42 -3.82
N ALA A 77 5.36 14.57 -4.17
CA ALA A 77 6.71 14.99 -4.56
C ALA A 77 6.69 15.91 -5.77
N PHE A 78 5.87 15.61 -6.76
CA PHE A 78 5.68 16.45 -7.94
C PHE A 78 5.05 17.81 -7.59
N GLN A 79 3.94 17.81 -6.84
CA GLN A 79 3.25 19.05 -6.43
C GLN A 79 4.14 19.97 -5.58
N LYS A 80 5.00 19.39 -4.74
CA LYS A 80 5.97 20.12 -3.92
C LYS A 80 7.26 20.49 -4.66
N LYS A 81 7.37 20.16 -5.96
CA LYS A 81 8.55 20.40 -6.79
C LYS A 81 9.82 19.73 -6.24
N ILE A 82 9.66 18.62 -5.51
CA ILE A 82 10.75 17.78 -5.02
C ILE A 82 11.28 16.90 -6.14
N ALA A 83 10.39 16.43 -7.01
CA ALA A 83 10.72 15.61 -8.17
C ALA A 83 9.98 16.09 -9.42
N GLY A 84 10.52 15.74 -10.60
CA GLY A 84 9.90 16.03 -11.88
C GLY A 84 8.70 15.14 -12.19
N LYS A 85 8.13 15.30 -13.39
CA LYS A 85 6.99 14.52 -13.86
C LYS A 85 7.30 13.01 -13.89
N ASP A 86 8.47 12.67 -14.43
CA ASP A 86 8.99 11.30 -14.45
C ASP A 86 10.13 11.23 -13.44
N HIS A 87 9.99 10.39 -12.44
CA HIS A 87 10.99 10.29 -11.37
C HIS A 87 11.03 8.89 -10.75
N LYS A 88 12.05 8.67 -9.94
CA LYS A 88 12.23 7.42 -9.19
C LYS A 88 12.28 7.71 -7.70
N PHE A 89 11.79 6.76 -6.92
CA PHE A 89 11.94 6.75 -5.48
C PHE A 89 12.29 5.36 -4.97
N GLU A 90 12.83 5.27 -3.78
CA GLU A 90 13.12 3.98 -3.14
C GLU A 90 12.12 3.68 -2.02
N ALA A 91 11.74 2.41 -1.89
CA ALA A 91 11.01 1.86 -0.77
C ALA A 91 11.42 0.40 -0.57
N LEU A 92 11.55 -0.07 0.67
CA LEU A 92 11.98 -1.44 0.99
C LEU A 92 13.27 -1.91 0.26
N GLY A 93 14.20 -1.00 -0.01
CA GLY A 93 15.43 -1.32 -0.73
C GLY A 93 15.27 -1.50 -2.25
N HIS A 94 14.06 -1.35 -2.80
CA HIS A 94 13.79 -1.38 -4.23
C HIS A 94 13.56 0.02 -4.79
N ILE A 95 13.82 0.19 -6.07
CA ILE A 95 13.58 1.44 -6.81
C ILE A 95 12.31 1.29 -7.63
N TYR A 96 11.42 2.26 -7.51
CA TYR A 96 10.15 2.38 -8.22
C TYR A 96 10.19 3.59 -9.12
N ALA A 97 9.66 3.45 -10.33
CA ALA A 97 9.51 4.56 -11.28
C ALA A 97 8.05 5.02 -11.28
N ALA A 98 7.87 6.33 -11.22
CA ALA A 98 6.57 6.98 -11.28
C ALA A 98 6.51 7.99 -12.42
N SER A 99 5.38 8.06 -13.10
CA SER A 99 5.05 9.07 -14.12
C SER A 99 3.73 9.75 -13.79
N ILE A 100 3.75 11.08 -13.70
CA ILE A 100 2.56 11.90 -13.43
C ILE A 100 1.86 12.20 -14.76
N MET A 101 0.60 11.84 -14.86
CA MET A 101 -0.24 12.02 -16.05
C MET A 101 -1.50 12.83 -15.67
N ALA A 102 -1.41 14.17 -15.75
CA ALA A 102 -2.44 15.08 -15.27
C ALA A 102 -2.78 14.84 -13.77
N GLU A 103 -3.91 14.25 -13.46
CA GLU A 103 -4.34 13.91 -12.09
C GLU A 103 -4.00 12.47 -11.68
N ASP A 104 -3.54 11.66 -12.63
CA ASP A 104 -3.21 10.27 -12.42
C ASP A 104 -1.70 10.05 -12.21
N VAL A 105 -1.37 8.92 -11.60
CA VAL A 105 0.00 8.46 -11.42
C VAL A 105 0.14 7.04 -11.91
N SER A 106 0.99 6.84 -12.91
CA SER A 106 1.48 5.52 -13.30
C SER A 106 2.66 5.14 -12.41
N LEU A 107 2.63 3.95 -11.85
CA LEU A 107 3.69 3.42 -10.99
C LEU A 107 4.12 2.05 -11.49
N ASN A 108 5.41 1.90 -11.82
CA ASN A 108 5.99 0.60 -12.13
C ASN A 108 6.21 -0.18 -10.84
N MET A 109 5.43 -1.24 -10.65
CA MET A 109 5.61 -2.17 -9.53
C MET A 109 6.69 -3.21 -9.87
N GLN A 110 7.23 -3.84 -8.82
CA GLN A 110 8.11 -4.99 -9.00
C GLN A 110 7.30 -6.19 -9.52
N ASP A 111 7.94 -7.02 -10.33
CA ASP A 111 7.36 -8.30 -10.74
C ASP A 111 7.12 -9.19 -9.52
N PRO A 112 6.10 -10.06 -9.56
CA PRO A 112 5.87 -11.01 -8.48
C PRO A 112 7.12 -11.87 -8.22
N VAL A 113 7.56 -11.91 -6.97
CA VAL A 113 8.72 -12.71 -6.54
C VAL A 113 8.39 -14.19 -6.59
N SER A 114 7.16 -14.54 -6.23
CA SER A 114 6.70 -15.92 -6.29
C SER A 114 5.17 -16.00 -6.51
N ILE A 115 4.78 -17.03 -7.24
CA ILE A 115 3.38 -17.43 -7.40
C ILE A 115 3.28 -18.90 -7.01
N SER A 116 2.50 -19.21 -5.98
CA SER A 116 2.33 -20.60 -5.55
C SER A 116 1.49 -21.40 -6.53
N LYS A 117 1.65 -22.72 -6.51
CA LYS A 117 0.61 -23.63 -7.03
C LYS A 117 -0.69 -23.40 -6.27
N ILE A 118 -1.80 -23.85 -6.85
CA ILE A 118 -3.10 -23.83 -6.16
C ILE A 118 -2.99 -24.60 -4.85
N ARG A 119 -3.44 -23.96 -3.77
CA ARG A 119 -3.53 -24.50 -2.42
C ARG A 119 -4.99 -24.47 -1.97
N TYR A 120 -5.29 -25.15 -0.87
CA TYR A 120 -6.64 -25.23 -0.34
C TYR A 120 -6.67 -24.83 1.11
N LEU A 121 -7.62 -23.98 1.46
CA LEU A 121 -7.94 -23.57 2.82
C LEU A 121 -9.28 -24.20 3.22
N SER A 122 -9.34 -24.83 4.41
CA SER A 122 -10.58 -25.39 4.94
C SER A 122 -11.22 -24.41 5.91
N ILE A 123 -12.45 -23.98 5.62
CA ILE A 123 -13.24 -23.10 6.48
C ILE A 123 -14.55 -23.81 6.81
N GLY A 124 -14.63 -24.36 8.01
CA GLY A 124 -15.71 -25.27 8.40
C GLY A 124 -15.73 -26.51 7.48
N LYS A 125 -16.85 -26.73 6.78
CA LYS A 125 -16.98 -27.83 5.81
C LYS A 125 -16.60 -27.45 4.38
N LYS A 126 -16.25 -26.17 4.13
CA LYS A 126 -15.93 -25.67 2.80
C LYS A 126 -14.43 -25.72 2.57
N LYS A 127 -14.02 -26.19 1.37
CA LYS A 127 -12.65 -26.18 0.89
C LYS A 127 -12.55 -25.15 -0.22
N ILE A 128 -11.70 -24.13 -0.02
CA ILE A 128 -11.56 -22.97 -0.90
C ILE A 128 -10.18 -23.04 -1.55
N ALA A 129 -10.14 -23.01 -2.88
CA ALA A 129 -8.89 -22.93 -3.62
C ALA A 129 -8.33 -21.50 -3.58
N TYR A 130 -7.03 -21.37 -3.39
CA TYR A 130 -6.33 -20.09 -3.42
C TYR A 130 -4.93 -20.23 -3.98
N GLN A 131 -4.37 -19.11 -4.42
CA GLN A 131 -2.95 -18.97 -4.72
C GLN A 131 -2.35 -17.91 -3.81
N PHE A 132 -1.11 -18.14 -3.37
CA PHE A 132 -0.31 -17.15 -2.70
C PHE A 132 0.56 -16.47 -3.74
N ILE A 133 0.54 -15.13 -3.77
CA ILE A 133 1.32 -14.30 -4.68
C ILE A 133 2.08 -13.28 -3.85
N ASP A 134 3.39 -13.25 -4.00
CA ASP A 134 4.26 -12.26 -3.38
C ASP A 134 4.66 -11.21 -4.42
N THR A 135 4.15 -10.01 -4.25
CA THR A 135 4.46 -8.82 -5.05
C THR A 135 5.26 -7.80 -4.26
N VAL A 136 6.19 -8.26 -3.40
CA VAL A 136 6.82 -7.49 -2.30
C VAL A 136 5.88 -7.25 -1.12
N SER A 137 4.60 -7.46 -1.34
CA SER A 137 3.55 -7.60 -0.32
C SER A 137 2.88 -8.95 -0.54
N PRO A 138 2.75 -9.78 0.50
CA PRO A 138 2.14 -11.09 0.38
C PRO A 138 0.62 -10.99 0.20
N HIS A 139 0.08 -11.70 -0.79
CA HIS A 139 -1.33 -11.72 -1.11
C HIS A 139 -1.86 -13.15 -1.20
N ILE A 140 -3.09 -13.35 -0.74
CA ILE A 140 -3.90 -14.52 -1.03
C ILE A 140 -4.91 -14.11 -2.11
N VAL A 141 -4.88 -14.80 -3.24
CA VAL A 141 -5.80 -14.59 -4.36
C VAL A 141 -6.75 -15.76 -4.45
N ILE A 142 -8.04 -15.49 -4.40
CA ILE A 142 -9.12 -16.47 -4.46
C ILE A 142 -10.05 -16.07 -5.60
N ASP A 143 -10.36 -17.03 -6.46
CA ASP A 143 -11.38 -16.82 -7.49
C ASP A 143 -12.75 -16.65 -6.82
N ILE A 144 -13.50 -15.64 -7.23
CA ILE A 144 -14.79 -15.33 -6.63
C ILE A 144 -15.80 -16.49 -6.76
N THR A 145 -15.67 -17.32 -7.78
CA THR A 145 -16.50 -18.51 -7.98
C THR A 145 -16.39 -19.52 -6.84
N GLU A 146 -15.31 -19.45 -6.06
CA GLU A 146 -15.19 -20.21 -4.80
C GLU A 146 -16.23 -19.81 -3.75
N PHE A 147 -16.80 -18.61 -3.83
CA PHE A 147 -17.79 -18.08 -2.89
C PHE A 147 -19.20 -18.13 -3.46
N ASN A 148 -19.38 -17.74 -4.71
CA ASN A 148 -20.63 -17.86 -5.42
C ASN A 148 -20.40 -18.28 -6.88
N LYS A 149 -21.28 -19.12 -7.41
CA LYS A 149 -21.14 -19.68 -8.76
C LYS A 149 -21.29 -18.66 -9.89
N ASN A 150 -21.90 -17.52 -9.61
CA ASN A 150 -22.15 -16.47 -10.60
C ASN A 150 -20.96 -15.51 -10.78
N GLY A 151 -19.96 -15.60 -9.91
CA GLY A 151 -18.79 -14.71 -9.97
C GLY A 151 -19.12 -13.24 -9.66
N ASP A 152 -20.23 -12.97 -8.99
CA ASP A 152 -20.70 -11.63 -8.68
C ASP A 152 -20.21 -11.18 -7.30
N LEU A 153 -19.63 -9.98 -7.23
CA LEU A 153 -19.17 -9.37 -5.98
C LEU A 153 -20.31 -8.73 -5.17
N ASP A 154 -21.38 -8.29 -5.83
CA ASP A 154 -22.44 -7.50 -5.18
C ASP A 154 -23.20 -8.29 -4.11
N GLY A 155 -23.25 -9.61 -4.23
CA GLY A 155 -23.87 -10.50 -3.24
C GLY A 155 -22.91 -11.07 -2.18
N LEU A 156 -21.62 -10.71 -2.22
CA LEU A 156 -20.62 -11.28 -1.32
C LEU A 156 -20.39 -10.39 -0.08
N ASP A 157 -20.56 -10.97 1.11
CA ASP A 157 -20.17 -10.30 2.37
C ASP A 157 -18.62 -10.24 2.50
N ILE A 158 -18.03 -9.29 1.76
CA ILE A 158 -16.57 -9.07 1.69
C ILE A 158 -15.99 -8.83 3.08
N LYS A 159 -16.70 -8.10 3.96
CA LYS A 159 -16.21 -7.83 5.32
C LYS A 159 -16.10 -9.10 6.17
N ARG A 160 -17.08 -9.97 6.07
CA ARG A 160 -17.08 -11.26 6.76
C ARG A 160 -15.95 -12.15 6.24
N TRP A 161 -15.88 -12.32 4.91
CA TRP A 161 -14.86 -13.17 4.32
C TRP A 161 -13.44 -12.63 4.54
N GLY A 162 -13.23 -11.33 4.44
CA GLY A 162 -11.95 -10.72 4.71
C GLY A 162 -11.47 -10.93 6.16
N LYS A 163 -12.39 -10.97 7.15
CA LYS A 163 -12.04 -11.30 8.54
C LYS A 163 -11.69 -12.77 8.75
N ILE A 164 -12.32 -13.67 7.99
CA ILE A 164 -12.08 -15.11 8.11
C ILE A 164 -10.76 -15.51 7.43
N LEU A 165 -10.41 -14.84 6.34
CA LEU A 165 -9.25 -15.14 5.50
C LEU A 165 -7.96 -14.42 5.96
N ARG A 166 -8.06 -13.46 6.85
CA ARG A 166 -6.95 -12.70 7.44
C ARG A 166 -6.46 -13.37 8.72
#